data_236d93c52eaa2e6e46193f80a0579832
#
_entry.id   236d93c52eaa2e6e46193f80a0579832
#
_cell.length_a   1.000
_cell.length_b   1.000
_cell.length_c   1.000
_cell.angle_alpha   90.00
_cell.angle_beta   90.00
_cell.angle_gamma   90.00
#
_symmetry.space_group_name_H-M   'P 1'
#
loop_
_entity.id
_entity.type
_entity.pdbx_description
1 polymer ?
#
loop_
_entity_poly.entity_id
_entity_poly.type
_entity_poly.pdbx_seq_one_letter_code
_entity_poly.pdbx_strand_id
1 'polypeptide(L)'
;MKSTVPEKLAPELAVSKWFNTKQPLTLEELRGKIVILHAFQMLCPGCVSHGTPQAEKLHQMFSGDDLRVIGLHTVFEHHAAMTPVSLEAFIHEYRLTFPIGVDEAGKDGDIPVTMERYGMRGTPSFVVIDRDGVICHH
;
A
#
# COMPACT_ATOMS: atom_id res chain seq x y z
N MET A 1 26.74 -9.32 0.42
CA MET A 1 27.58 -8.26 -0.17
C MET A 1 26.68 -7.11 -0.59
N LYS A 2 27.06 -5.92 -0.20
CA LYS A 2 26.26 -4.74 -0.56
C LYS A 2 26.49 -4.35 -2.02
N SER A 3 25.42 -3.91 -2.66
CA SER A 3 25.48 -3.37 -4.00
C SER A 3 26.32 -2.09 -4.01
N THR A 4 26.96 -1.80 -5.13
CA THR A 4 27.64 -0.52 -5.33
C THR A 4 26.66 0.61 -5.60
N VAL A 5 25.38 0.26 -5.89
CA VAL A 5 24.31 1.23 -6.08
C VAL A 5 23.80 1.68 -4.71
N PRO A 6 23.61 2.98 -4.46
CA PRO A 6 23.08 3.45 -3.19
C PRO A 6 21.73 2.79 -2.87
N GLU A 7 21.61 2.34 -1.63
CA GLU A 7 20.35 1.77 -1.17
C GLU A 7 19.30 2.87 -1.04
N LYS A 8 18.08 2.57 -1.45
CA LYS A 8 16.99 3.54 -1.41
C LYS A 8 16.08 3.26 -0.23
N LEU A 9 16.06 4.18 0.73
CA LEU A 9 15.10 4.11 1.82
C LEU A 9 13.70 4.35 1.29
N ALA A 10 12.75 3.57 1.78
CA ALA A 10 11.36 3.74 1.39
C ALA A 10 10.83 5.06 1.97
N PRO A 11 10.24 5.93 1.13
CA PRO A 11 9.61 7.13 1.64
C PRO A 11 8.47 6.79 2.59
N GLU A 12 8.25 7.63 3.60
CA GLU A 12 7.15 7.41 4.53
C GLU A 12 5.81 7.54 3.82
N LEU A 13 4.82 6.82 4.32
CA LEU A 13 3.47 6.82 3.76
C LEU A 13 2.74 8.10 4.14
N ALA A 14 2.06 8.71 3.17
CA ALA A 14 1.17 9.85 3.42
C ALA A 14 -0.26 9.35 3.27
N VAL A 15 -0.91 9.07 4.37
CA VAL A 15 -2.23 8.44 4.39
C VAL A 15 -3.21 9.34 5.12
N SER A 16 -4.37 9.60 4.49
CA SER A 16 -5.40 10.45 5.07
C SER A 16 -6.38 9.69 5.95
N LYS A 17 -6.54 8.39 5.73
CA LYS A 17 -7.46 7.56 6.51
C LYS A 17 -7.02 6.11 6.46
N TRP A 18 -7.16 5.41 7.58
CA TRP A 18 -6.83 3.99 7.70
C TRP A 18 -8.06 3.13 7.93
N PHE A 19 -8.02 1.91 7.36
CA PHE A 19 -9.00 0.86 7.62
C PHE A 19 -8.28 -0.39 8.11
N ASN A 20 -8.97 -1.22 8.89
CA ASN A 20 -8.46 -2.49 9.41
C ASN A 20 -7.25 -2.37 10.32
N THR A 21 -7.06 -1.21 10.92
CA THR A 21 -6.04 -1.01 11.94
C THR A 21 -6.58 0.00 12.95
N LYS A 22 -6.21 -0.18 14.21
CA LYS A 22 -6.66 0.69 15.29
C LYS A 22 -5.92 2.02 15.31
N GLN A 23 -4.70 2.03 14.79
CA GLN A 23 -3.83 3.20 14.81
C GLN A 23 -3.18 3.40 13.46
N PRO A 24 -2.83 4.64 13.10
CA PRO A 24 -2.05 4.88 11.90
C PRO A 24 -0.73 4.11 11.94
N LEU A 25 -0.33 3.58 10.78
CA LEU A 25 0.92 2.85 10.66
C LEU A 25 1.97 3.74 10.01
N THR A 26 3.21 3.64 10.49
CA THR A 26 4.34 4.32 9.87
C THR A 26 5.42 3.29 9.56
N LEU A 27 6.19 3.54 8.51
CA LEU A 27 7.29 2.64 8.17
C LEU A 27 8.37 2.67 9.24
N GLU A 28 8.55 3.82 9.90
CA GLU A 28 9.49 3.92 11.00
C GLU A 28 9.16 2.94 12.12
N GLU A 29 7.90 2.86 12.51
CA GLU A 29 7.45 1.93 13.55
C GLU A 29 7.54 0.48 13.11
N LEU A 30 7.52 0.21 11.81
CA LEU A 30 7.57 -1.14 11.27
C LEU A 30 9.00 -1.62 10.95
N ARG A 31 10.03 -0.82 11.31
CA ARG A 31 11.41 -1.26 11.16
C ARG A 31 11.63 -2.55 11.95
N GLY A 32 12.40 -3.45 11.37
CA GLY A 32 12.57 -4.80 11.91
C GLY A 32 11.64 -5.81 11.27
N LYS A 33 10.64 -5.36 10.52
CA LYS A 33 9.71 -6.24 9.80
C LYS A 33 9.82 -6.00 8.30
N ILE A 34 9.56 -7.04 7.53
CA ILE A 34 9.43 -6.90 6.09
C ILE A 34 8.05 -6.33 5.82
N VAL A 35 7.98 -5.29 5.00
CA VAL A 35 6.71 -4.67 4.62
C VAL A 35 6.45 -4.92 3.14
N ILE A 36 5.28 -5.45 2.84
CA ILE A 36 4.81 -5.59 1.47
C ILE A 36 3.73 -4.54 1.28
N LEU A 37 4.03 -3.54 0.48
CA LEU A 37 3.11 -2.45 0.17
C LEU A 37 2.39 -2.78 -1.14
N HIS A 38 1.08 -2.93 -1.06
CA HIS A 38 0.25 -3.20 -2.22
C HIS A 38 -0.54 -1.94 -2.59
N ALA A 39 -0.11 -1.27 -3.65
CA ALA A 39 -0.82 -0.11 -4.16
C ALA A 39 -1.88 -0.58 -5.15
N PHE A 40 -3.11 -0.12 -4.96
CA PHE A 40 -4.24 -0.60 -5.76
C PHE A 40 -5.32 0.46 -5.91
N GLN A 41 -6.23 0.19 -6.83
CA GLN A 41 -7.49 0.92 -6.95
C GLN A 41 -8.62 -0.10 -7.02
N MET A 42 -9.73 0.19 -6.35
CA MET A 42 -10.84 -0.76 -6.30
C MET A 42 -11.47 -1.04 -7.68
N LEU A 43 -11.37 -0.10 -8.62
CA LEU A 43 -11.91 -0.29 -9.97
C LEU A 43 -10.86 -0.77 -10.98
N CYS A 44 -9.66 -1.10 -10.52
CA CYS A 44 -8.61 -1.62 -11.38
C CYS A 44 -8.81 -3.13 -11.57
N PRO A 45 -9.06 -3.62 -12.80
CA PRO A 45 -9.30 -5.05 -13.03
C PRO A 45 -8.19 -5.97 -12.56
N GLY A 46 -6.92 -5.61 -12.83
CA GLY A 46 -5.78 -6.39 -12.37
C GLY A 46 -5.64 -6.42 -10.86
N CYS A 47 -6.04 -5.34 -10.19
CA CYS A 47 -6.03 -5.29 -8.73
C CYS A 47 -7.09 -6.25 -8.18
N VAL A 48 -8.30 -6.17 -8.68
CA VAL A 48 -9.43 -6.99 -8.18
C VAL A 48 -9.20 -8.47 -8.47
N SER A 49 -8.74 -8.80 -9.66
CA SER A 49 -8.61 -10.21 -10.07
C SER A 49 -7.35 -10.89 -9.53
N HIS A 50 -6.28 -10.16 -9.29
CA HIS A 50 -4.99 -10.76 -8.91
C HIS A 50 -4.33 -10.09 -7.71
N GLY A 51 -4.03 -8.79 -7.78
CA GLY A 51 -3.22 -8.13 -6.78
C GLY A 51 -3.80 -8.16 -5.38
N THR A 52 -5.04 -7.71 -5.23
CA THR A 52 -5.68 -7.63 -3.93
C THR A 52 -5.92 -9.00 -3.31
N PRO A 53 -6.39 -10.04 -4.07
CA PRO A 53 -6.47 -11.38 -3.52
C PRO A 53 -5.12 -11.94 -3.07
N GLN A 54 -4.05 -11.65 -3.81
CA GLN A 54 -2.71 -12.07 -3.40
C GLN A 54 -2.27 -11.40 -2.10
N ALA A 55 -2.55 -10.11 -1.96
CA ALA A 55 -2.22 -9.37 -0.75
C ALA A 55 -2.95 -9.95 0.46
N GLU A 56 -4.24 -10.25 0.32
CA GLU A 56 -5.01 -10.85 1.40
C GLU A 56 -4.46 -12.23 1.76
N LYS A 57 -4.11 -13.04 0.77
CA LYS A 57 -3.52 -14.35 1.01
C LYS A 57 -2.20 -14.26 1.76
N LEU A 58 -1.33 -13.34 1.35
CA LEU A 58 -0.05 -13.12 2.05
C LEU A 58 -0.29 -12.70 3.50
N HIS A 59 -1.26 -11.81 3.72
CA HIS A 59 -1.61 -11.38 5.06
C HIS A 59 -2.07 -12.54 5.92
N GLN A 60 -2.93 -13.41 5.37
CA GLN A 60 -3.42 -14.58 6.10
C GLN A 60 -2.30 -15.56 6.44
N MET A 61 -1.33 -15.73 5.55
CA MET A 61 -0.24 -16.67 5.74
C MET A 61 0.83 -16.17 6.71
N PHE A 62 1.09 -14.87 6.73
CA PHE A 62 2.22 -14.29 7.46
C PHE A 62 1.83 -13.22 8.48
N SER A 63 0.56 -13.18 8.88
CA SER A 63 0.13 -12.15 9.82
C SER A 63 0.85 -12.26 11.17
N GLY A 64 1.46 -11.19 11.58
CA GLY A 64 1.89 -11.01 12.97
C GLY A 64 3.35 -10.72 13.21
N ASP A 65 4.28 -11.57 12.82
CA ASP A 65 5.61 -11.44 13.39
C ASP A 65 6.64 -10.73 12.54
N ASP A 66 7.00 -11.29 11.40
CA ASP A 66 8.12 -10.77 10.61
C ASP A 66 7.72 -10.02 9.37
N LEU A 67 6.46 -10.09 8.99
CA LEU A 67 6.00 -9.53 7.74
C LEU A 67 4.67 -8.82 7.93
N ARG A 68 4.55 -7.65 7.34
CA ARG A 68 3.31 -6.87 7.33
C ARG A 68 2.90 -6.56 5.91
N VAL A 69 1.64 -6.82 5.61
CA VAL A 69 1.05 -6.43 4.33
C VAL A 69 0.26 -5.14 4.58
N ILE A 70 0.52 -4.11 3.79
CA ILE A 70 -0.20 -2.85 3.86
C ILE A 70 -0.76 -2.56 2.48
N GLY A 71 -2.07 -2.33 2.40
CA GLY A 71 -2.70 -1.85 1.19
C GLY A 71 -2.67 -0.34 1.14
N LEU A 72 -2.44 0.21 -0.02
CA LEU A 72 -2.48 1.63 -0.26
C LEU A 72 -3.45 1.89 -1.40
N HIS A 73 -4.61 2.46 -1.08
CA HIS A 73 -5.59 2.81 -2.10
C HIS A 73 -5.19 4.14 -2.71
N THR A 74 -4.47 4.06 -3.83
CA THR A 74 -3.91 5.23 -4.49
C THR A 74 -4.74 5.57 -5.72
N VAL A 75 -5.58 6.59 -5.57
CA VAL A 75 -6.55 6.96 -6.59
C VAL A 75 -5.99 8.05 -7.48
N PHE A 76 -5.73 7.70 -8.75
CA PHE A 76 -5.22 8.65 -9.72
C PHE A 76 -6.18 8.84 -10.91
N GLU A 77 -7.30 8.14 -10.90
CA GLU A 77 -8.37 8.30 -11.92
C GLU A 77 -9.71 7.95 -11.28
N HIS A 78 -10.79 8.36 -11.90
CA HIS A 78 -12.16 8.09 -11.41
C HIS A 78 -12.34 8.46 -9.94
N HIS A 79 -11.81 9.60 -9.53
CA HIS A 79 -11.79 10.01 -8.12
C HIS A 79 -13.17 10.01 -7.47
N ALA A 80 -14.19 10.49 -8.19
CA ALA A 80 -15.54 10.57 -7.64
C ALA A 80 -16.15 9.18 -7.36
N ALA A 81 -15.67 8.15 -8.05
CA ALA A 81 -16.20 6.78 -7.87
C ALA A 81 -15.43 6.00 -6.81
N MET A 82 -14.24 6.45 -6.45
CA MET A 82 -13.37 5.72 -5.51
C MET A 82 -13.08 6.54 -4.27
N THR A 83 -14.13 6.92 -3.58
CA THR A 83 -14.05 7.69 -2.33
C THR A 83 -13.75 6.75 -1.15
N PRO A 84 -13.36 7.31 0.02
CA PRO A 84 -13.19 6.49 1.22
C PRO A 84 -14.46 5.71 1.60
N VAL A 85 -15.63 6.29 1.38
CA VAL A 85 -16.90 5.58 1.64
C VAL A 85 -17.02 4.36 0.73
N SER A 86 -16.73 4.53 -0.56
CA SER A 86 -16.77 3.42 -1.51
C SER A 86 -15.73 2.36 -1.15
N LEU A 87 -14.56 2.78 -0.72
CA LEU A 87 -13.50 1.85 -0.32
C LEU A 87 -13.91 1.03 0.90
N GLU A 88 -14.55 1.65 1.88
CA GLU A 88 -15.04 0.92 3.05
C GLU A 88 -16.00 -0.19 2.65
N ALA A 89 -16.92 0.11 1.75
CA ALA A 89 -17.87 -0.87 1.23
C ALA A 89 -17.13 -1.99 0.48
N PHE A 90 -16.14 -1.64 -0.32
CA PHE A 90 -15.33 -2.59 -1.06
C PHE A 90 -14.59 -3.55 -0.12
N ILE A 91 -13.96 -3.01 0.91
CA ILE A 91 -13.25 -3.80 1.92
C ILE A 91 -14.20 -4.80 2.58
N HIS A 92 -15.38 -4.35 2.93
CA HIS A 92 -16.40 -5.18 3.55
C HIS A 92 -16.86 -6.30 2.61
N GLU A 93 -17.19 -5.96 1.37
CA GLU A 93 -17.71 -6.94 0.42
C GLU A 93 -16.68 -7.99 0.01
N TYR A 94 -15.43 -7.59 -0.12
CA TYR A 94 -14.34 -8.50 -0.46
C TYR A 94 -13.67 -9.11 0.75
N ARG A 95 -14.15 -8.76 1.97
CA ARG A 95 -13.65 -9.33 3.23
C ARG A 95 -12.15 -9.18 3.39
N LEU A 96 -11.65 -8.02 3.07
CA LEU A 96 -10.22 -7.73 3.21
C LEU A 96 -9.91 -7.46 4.68
N THR A 97 -8.83 -8.06 5.18
CA THR A 97 -8.46 -7.94 6.58
C THR A 97 -7.12 -7.23 6.82
N PHE A 98 -6.29 -7.09 5.79
CA PHE A 98 -5.01 -6.39 5.97
C PHE A 98 -5.26 -4.88 6.12
N PRO A 99 -4.34 -4.17 6.81
CA PRO A 99 -4.47 -2.71 6.94
C PRO A 99 -4.45 -2.03 5.58
N ILE A 100 -5.37 -1.09 5.38
CA ILE A 100 -5.48 -0.36 4.13
C ILE A 100 -5.52 1.13 4.42
N GLY A 101 -4.60 1.88 3.80
CA GLY A 101 -4.55 3.32 3.91
C GLY A 101 -5.05 3.98 2.63
N VAL A 102 -5.70 5.13 2.79
CA VAL A 102 -6.10 5.97 1.67
C VAL A 102 -4.94 6.93 1.39
N ASP A 103 -4.33 6.80 0.21
CA ASP A 103 -3.23 7.68 -0.17
C ASP A 103 -3.71 9.12 -0.21
N GLU A 104 -2.94 10.03 0.40
CA GLU A 104 -3.32 11.43 0.50
C GLU A 104 -3.37 12.07 -0.88
N ALA A 105 -4.42 12.85 -1.13
CA ALA A 105 -4.60 13.51 -2.41
C ALA A 105 -3.46 14.48 -2.70
N GLY A 106 -2.99 14.49 -3.95
CA GLY A 106 -1.96 15.41 -4.39
C GLY A 106 -2.47 16.83 -4.45
N LYS A 107 -1.58 17.79 -4.23
CA LYS A 107 -1.95 19.21 -4.19
C LYS A 107 -2.21 19.81 -5.56
N ASP A 108 -1.43 19.39 -6.54
CA ASP A 108 -1.42 20.04 -7.85
C ASP A 108 -1.85 19.14 -9.00
N GLY A 109 -2.47 18.01 -8.74
CA GLY A 109 -2.88 17.11 -9.79
C GLY A 109 -3.60 15.89 -9.28
N ASP A 110 -3.74 14.91 -10.17
CA ASP A 110 -4.49 13.69 -9.87
C ASP A 110 -3.68 12.63 -9.15
N ILE A 111 -2.35 12.82 -9.08
CA ILE A 111 -1.46 11.81 -8.53
C ILE A 111 -1.36 11.96 -7.01
N PRO A 112 -1.71 10.91 -6.24
CA PRO A 112 -1.60 10.96 -4.78
C PRO A 112 -0.16 11.08 -4.30
N VAL A 113 -0.01 11.55 -3.06
CA VAL A 113 1.30 11.89 -2.49
C VAL A 113 2.24 10.69 -2.40
N THR A 114 1.78 9.56 -1.85
CA THR A 114 2.64 8.40 -1.70
C THR A 114 3.01 7.80 -3.05
N MET A 115 2.03 7.74 -3.96
CA MET A 115 2.28 7.25 -5.31
C MET A 115 3.41 8.02 -5.97
N GLU A 116 3.37 9.36 -5.85
CA GLU A 116 4.41 10.22 -6.41
C GLU A 116 5.76 10.00 -5.74
N ARG A 117 5.78 9.91 -4.39
CA ARG A 117 7.01 9.67 -3.65
C ARG A 117 7.72 8.39 -4.07
N TYR A 118 6.95 7.36 -4.40
CA TYR A 118 7.49 6.05 -4.79
C TYR A 118 7.74 5.95 -6.30
N GLY A 119 7.31 6.93 -7.07
CA GLY A 119 7.46 6.89 -8.53
C GLY A 119 6.66 5.76 -9.17
N MET A 120 5.52 5.42 -8.60
CA MET A 120 4.66 4.38 -9.14
C MET A 120 4.00 4.86 -10.43
N ARG A 121 3.87 3.98 -11.40
CA ARG A 121 3.30 4.30 -12.72
C ARG A 121 1.88 3.81 -12.92
N GLY A 122 1.38 3.00 -12.02
CA GLY A 122 0.04 2.46 -12.13
C GLY A 122 -0.23 1.43 -11.06
N THR A 123 -1.36 0.75 -11.17
CA THR A 123 -1.78 -0.28 -10.23
C THR A 123 -2.15 -1.56 -10.99
N PRO A 124 -2.00 -2.74 -10.38
CA PRO A 124 -1.41 -2.94 -9.06
C PRO A 124 0.10 -2.71 -9.05
N SER A 125 0.63 -2.23 -7.94
CA SER A 125 2.07 -2.15 -7.71
C SER A 125 2.39 -2.79 -6.38
N PHE A 126 3.45 -3.59 -6.35
CA PHE A 126 3.94 -4.18 -5.11
C PHE A 126 5.33 -3.66 -4.84
N VAL A 127 5.54 -3.19 -3.61
CA VAL A 127 6.86 -2.74 -3.17
C VAL A 127 7.22 -3.57 -1.95
N VAL A 128 8.40 -4.18 -1.98
CA VAL A 128 8.91 -4.94 -0.84
C VAL A 128 9.96 -4.09 -0.14
N ILE A 129 9.76 -3.86 1.15
CA ILE A 129 10.64 -3.05 1.98
C ILE A 129 11.25 -3.98 3.02
N ASP A 130 12.59 -3.99 3.13
CA ASP A 130 13.27 -4.88 4.03
C ASP A 130 13.23 -4.37 5.49
N ARG A 131 13.84 -5.13 6.40
CA ARG A 131 13.83 -4.82 7.82
C ARG A 131 14.52 -3.50 8.17
N ASP A 132 15.37 -3.03 7.32
CA ASP A 132 16.08 -1.76 7.50
C ASP A 132 15.34 -0.57 6.86
N GLY A 133 14.19 -0.82 6.27
CA GLY A 133 13.40 0.22 5.63
C GLY A 133 13.84 0.54 4.21
N VAL A 134 14.61 -0.34 3.58
CA VAL A 134 15.12 -0.16 2.23
C VAL A 134 14.24 -0.90 1.23
N ILE A 135 13.94 -0.24 0.11
CA ILE A 135 13.20 -0.89 -0.97
C ILE A 135 14.09 -1.93 -1.61
N CYS A 136 13.71 -3.19 -1.54
CA CYS A 136 14.46 -4.28 -2.16
C CYS A 136 13.79 -4.86 -3.40
N HIS A 137 12.54 -4.47 -3.65
CA HIS A 137 11.83 -4.85 -4.86
C HIS A 137 10.71 -3.85 -5.12
N HIS A 138 10.52 -3.53 -6.39
CA HIS A 138 9.46 -2.60 -6.78
C HIS A 138 8.84 -3.01 -8.11
#